data_a4424935b0d27573ccb5447dce24ebb8
#
_entry.id   a4424935b0d27573ccb5447dce24ebb8
#
_cell.length_a   1.000
_cell.length_b   1.000
_cell.length_c   1.000
_cell.angle_alpha   90.00
_cell.angle_beta   90.00
_cell.angle_gamma   90.00
#
_symmetry.space_group_name_H-M   'P 1'
#
loop_
_entity.id
_entity.type
_entity.pdbx_description
1 polymer ?
#
loop_
_entity_poly.entity_id
_entity_poly.type
_entity_poly.pdbx_seq_one_letter_code
_entity_poly.pdbx_strand_id
1 'polypeptide(L)'
;MTTPEKTQSPPAGRTWRNYFPDGDLWVFGYGSLIWKPPPHYDQRIPGYIDGYVRRFWQVCTHSQNSAIAKISLINLSTDHRGTPEAPGRVVTVIERGFWETLDDPHAHLESSAARVWGAAYHIPASHAEEVHDYLDDREIDGYTVHYTPFHPISAVSASTVSKVPETEAAPQTQSPSQAHAAPITCMVYIGQPTNPQFLRDPARREPQDVAEVISRGRGQSGKNTEYLYLLEKALEGLGLGSADMHVTDLVRRVKAIESTEESTAEEAAAERDVKQSLEASWAEAHRQPSKIE
;
A
#
# COMPACT_ATOMS: atom_id res chain seq x y z
N MET A 1 31.32 -49.22 -12.89
CA MET A 1 31.17 -47.98 -13.66
C MET A 1 29.79 -47.40 -13.30
N THR A 2 29.77 -46.51 -12.32
CA THR A 2 28.59 -45.80 -11.84
C THR A 2 28.48 -44.49 -12.65
N THR A 3 27.40 -44.33 -13.39
CA THR A 3 27.05 -43.13 -14.10
C THR A 3 26.78 -41.96 -13.11
N PRO A 4 27.33 -40.77 -13.34
CA PRO A 4 27.03 -39.63 -12.46
C PRO A 4 25.60 -39.17 -12.72
N GLU A 5 24.87 -39.05 -11.60
CA GLU A 5 23.54 -38.47 -11.55
C GLU A 5 23.60 -36.99 -12.01
N LYS A 6 22.88 -36.68 -13.08
CA LYS A 6 22.71 -35.31 -13.55
C LYS A 6 21.87 -34.56 -12.50
N THR A 7 22.53 -33.73 -11.71
CA THR A 7 21.87 -32.69 -10.94
C THR A 7 21.13 -31.77 -11.93
N GLN A 8 19.83 -31.91 -12.05
CA GLN A 8 18.98 -30.97 -12.75
C GLN A 8 19.04 -29.64 -12.01
N SER A 9 19.51 -28.61 -12.69
CA SER A 9 19.33 -27.23 -12.22
C SER A 9 17.82 -26.97 -12.01
N PRO A 10 17.41 -26.34 -10.90
CA PRO A 10 16.01 -26.03 -10.68
C PRO A 10 15.48 -25.17 -11.83
N PRO A 11 14.21 -25.33 -12.22
CA PRO A 11 13.61 -24.51 -13.26
C PRO A 11 13.71 -23.02 -12.90
N ALA A 12 14.01 -22.19 -13.88
CA ALA A 12 14.08 -20.75 -13.73
C ALA A 12 12.73 -20.24 -13.17
N GLY A 13 12.71 -19.78 -11.93
CA GLY A 13 11.51 -19.32 -11.20
C GLY A 13 11.44 -19.75 -9.73
N ARG A 14 12.27 -20.70 -9.30
CA ARG A 14 12.24 -21.21 -7.91
C ARG A 14 13.50 -20.87 -7.11
N THR A 15 14.13 -19.74 -7.40
CA THR A 15 15.33 -19.26 -6.70
C THR A 15 15.05 -18.89 -5.25
N TRP A 16 13.78 -18.64 -4.88
CA TRP A 16 13.36 -18.32 -3.51
C TRP A 16 13.77 -19.39 -2.49
N ARG A 17 13.80 -20.69 -2.89
CA ARG A 17 14.22 -21.80 -2.01
C ARG A 17 15.67 -21.68 -1.51
N ASN A 18 16.52 -20.95 -2.23
CA ASN A 18 17.89 -20.70 -1.78
C ASN A 18 17.96 -19.77 -0.57
N TYR A 19 16.92 -18.98 -0.35
CA TYR A 19 16.80 -18.05 0.78
C TYR A 19 16.04 -18.66 1.97
N PHE A 20 15.30 -19.77 1.73
CA PHE A 20 14.46 -20.45 2.70
C PHE A 20 14.76 -21.95 2.71
N PRO A 21 15.91 -22.36 3.26
CA PRO A 21 16.39 -23.76 3.19
C PRO A 21 15.49 -24.76 3.92
N ASP A 22 14.75 -24.30 4.95
CA ASP A 22 13.80 -25.11 5.71
C ASP A 22 12.47 -25.31 4.97
N GLY A 23 12.29 -24.62 3.87
CA GLY A 23 11.11 -24.68 3.01
C GLY A 23 9.97 -23.75 3.42
N ASP A 24 9.98 -23.18 4.62
CA ASP A 24 9.03 -22.18 5.06
C ASP A 24 9.28 -20.87 4.29
N LEU A 25 8.22 -20.11 4.02
CA LEU A 25 8.34 -18.83 3.31
C LEU A 25 7.98 -17.68 4.24
N TRP A 26 8.83 -16.65 4.25
CA TRP A 26 8.53 -15.38 4.91
C TRP A 26 8.27 -14.28 3.86
N VAL A 27 7.13 -13.61 3.96
CA VAL A 27 6.71 -12.55 3.03
C VAL A 27 6.53 -11.25 3.79
N PHE A 28 7.16 -10.16 3.34
CA PHE A 28 6.97 -8.83 3.92
C PHE A 28 6.03 -8.00 3.09
N GLY A 29 4.94 -7.55 3.71
CA GLY A 29 3.97 -6.62 3.14
C GLY A 29 4.17 -5.20 3.65
N TYR A 30 4.37 -4.25 2.74
CA TYR A 30 4.48 -2.83 3.03
C TYR A 30 3.33 -2.00 2.41
N GLY A 31 2.46 -2.63 1.65
CA GLY A 31 1.31 -2.07 0.96
C GLY A 31 0.05 -2.88 1.25
N SER A 32 -0.69 -3.26 0.20
CA SER A 32 -1.96 -3.97 0.33
C SER A 32 -1.89 -5.28 1.11
N LEU A 33 -0.74 -5.94 1.14
CA LEU A 33 -0.55 -7.16 1.94
C LEU A 33 -0.77 -6.94 3.45
N ILE A 34 -0.68 -5.70 3.96
CA ILE A 34 -0.91 -5.44 5.39
C ILE A 34 -2.38 -5.70 5.78
N TRP A 35 -3.35 -5.38 4.90
CA TRP A 35 -4.79 -5.59 5.13
C TRP A 35 -5.41 -6.70 4.29
N LYS A 36 -4.70 -7.16 3.25
CA LYS A 36 -5.02 -8.33 2.44
C LYS A 36 -3.85 -9.30 2.48
N PRO A 37 -3.65 -10.02 3.59
CA PRO A 37 -2.51 -10.89 3.77
C PRO A 37 -2.50 -12.05 2.76
N PRO A 38 -1.33 -12.69 2.54
CA PRO A 38 -1.27 -13.91 1.75
C PRO A 38 -2.10 -15.01 2.40
N PRO A 39 -2.63 -15.98 1.64
CA PRO A 39 -3.33 -17.12 2.23
C PRO A 39 -2.36 -18.01 3.02
N HIS A 40 -2.91 -18.88 3.86
CA HIS A 40 -2.17 -19.93 4.60
C HIS A 40 -1.06 -19.45 5.54
N TYR A 41 -0.99 -18.15 5.87
CA TYR A 41 -0.05 -17.70 6.89
C TYR A 41 -0.51 -18.18 8.28
N ASP A 42 0.44 -18.60 9.10
CA ASP A 42 0.19 -19.00 10.49
C ASP A 42 0.71 -17.99 11.51
N GLN A 43 1.64 -17.10 11.09
CA GLN A 43 2.16 -16.01 11.91
C GLN A 43 2.14 -14.69 11.15
N ARG A 44 1.80 -13.61 11.86
CA ARG A 44 1.90 -12.22 11.39
C ARG A 44 2.67 -11.41 12.42
N ILE A 45 3.79 -10.86 12.01
CA ILE A 45 4.69 -10.10 12.88
C ILE A 45 4.81 -8.68 12.36
N PRO A 46 4.45 -7.62 13.14
CA PRO A 46 4.73 -6.24 12.78
C PRO A 46 6.21 -5.93 12.90
N GLY A 47 6.71 -5.05 12.04
CA GLY A 47 8.11 -4.65 12.04
C GLY A 47 8.43 -3.77 10.83
N TYR A 48 9.70 -3.71 10.47
CA TYR A 48 10.17 -2.85 9.39
C TYR A 48 11.33 -3.48 8.61
N ILE A 49 11.57 -2.95 7.43
CA ILE A 49 12.80 -3.14 6.67
C ILE A 49 13.58 -1.82 6.64
N ASP A 50 14.90 -1.89 6.71
CA ASP A 50 15.80 -0.74 6.62
C ASP A 50 16.33 -0.55 5.19
N GLY A 51 16.77 0.65 4.87
CA GLY A 51 17.41 0.95 3.60
C GLY A 51 16.47 1.22 2.43
N TYR A 52 15.19 1.42 2.71
CA TYR A 52 14.17 1.70 1.72
C TYR A 52 13.34 2.93 2.09
N VAL A 53 12.69 3.52 1.07
CA VAL A 53 11.73 4.63 1.20
C VAL A 53 10.44 4.22 0.49
N ARG A 54 9.27 4.43 1.13
CA ARG A 54 7.95 4.17 0.54
C ARG A 54 7.46 5.38 -0.25
N ARG A 55 6.96 5.15 -1.50
CA ARG A 55 6.36 6.19 -2.33
C ARG A 55 5.18 5.67 -3.15
N PHE A 56 4.18 6.52 -3.40
CA PHE A 56 3.08 6.27 -4.33
C PHE A 56 3.52 6.52 -5.79
N TRP A 57 4.64 5.92 -6.19
CA TRP A 57 5.26 6.14 -7.49
C TRP A 57 5.13 4.97 -8.46
N GLN A 58 4.28 4.00 -8.14
CA GLN A 58 3.88 2.95 -9.07
C GLN A 58 2.55 3.33 -9.73
N VAL A 59 2.55 3.45 -11.07
CA VAL A 59 1.34 3.71 -11.86
C VAL A 59 0.54 2.42 -11.98
N CYS A 60 -0.73 2.47 -11.68
CA CYS A 60 -1.66 1.36 -11.85
C CYS A 60 -2.63 1.69 -12.99
N THR A 61 -2.54 0.92 -14.11
CA THR A 61 -3.33 1.15 -15.32
C THR A 61 -3.85 -0.17 -15.90
N HIS A 62 -4.32 -1.08 -15.06
CA HIS A 62 -4.70 -2.42 -15.54
C HIS A 62 -5.87 -2.35 -16.53
N SER A 63 -5.63 -2.83 -17.76
CA SER A 63 -6.67 -2.92 -18.79
C SER A 63 -7.46 -4.21 -18.66
N GLN A 64 -8.80 -4.13 -18.69
CA GLN A 64 -9.71 -5.29 -18.70
C GLN A 64 -9.55 -6.19 -19.94
N ASN A 65 -8.84 -5.76 -20.97
CA ASN A 65 -8.70 -6.47 -22.25
C ASN A 65 -7.50 -7.41 -22.32
N SER A 66 -6.72 -7.57 -21.26
CA SER A 66 -5.65 -8.55 -21.20
C SER A 66 -6.23 -9.97 -21.20
N ALA A 67 -5.69 -10.86 -22.04
CA ALA A 67 -6.08 -12.27 -22.06
C ALA A 67 -5.89 -12.95 -20.69
N ILE A 68 -4.97 -12.43 -19.87
CA ILE A 68 -4.67 -12.85 -18.50
C ILE A 68 -5.83 -12.46 -17.55
N ALA A 69 -6.49 -11.30 -17.77
CA ALA A 69 -7.65 -10.88 -16.97
C ALA A 69 -8.83 -11.84 -17.10
N LYS A 70 -8.95 -12.56 -18.21
CA LYS A 70 -10.03 -13.56 -18.43
C LYS A 70 -9.80 -14.88 -17.71
N ILE A 71 -8.55 -15.22 -17.39
CA ILE A 71 -8.20 -16.41 -16.63
C ILE A 71 -8.30 -16.13 -15.12
N SER A 72 -8.18 -14.86 -14.72
CA SER A 72 -8.27 -14.39 -13.33
C SER A 72 -9.69 -14.29 -12.76
N LEU A 73 -10.68 -14.95 -13.36
CA LEU A 73 -12.05 -15.04 -12.81
C LEU A 73 -12.16 -15.87 -11.53
N ILE A 74 -11.06 -16.46 -11.08
CA ILE A 74 -10.99 -17.21 -9.83
C ILE A 74 -10.30 -16.33 -8.78
N ASN A 75 -11.06 -15.45 -8.11
CA ASN A 75 -10.75 -14.81 -6.81
C ASN A 75 -9.31 -14.28 -6.55
N LEU A 76 -8.52 -13.95 -7.57
CA LEU A 76 -7.24 -13.28 -7.36
C LEU A 76 -7.51 -11.82 -6.96
N SER A 77 -7.29 -11.53 -5.70
CA SER A 77 -7.45 -10.22 -5.08
C SER A 77 -6.29 -9.28 -5.46
N THR A 78 -6.19 -8.96 -6.73
CA THR A 78 -5.26 -7.93 -7.23
C THR A 78 -5.79 -6.54 -6.85
N ASP A 79 -4.93 -5.65 -6.32
CA ASP A 79 -5.35 -4.28 -5.97
C ASP A 79 -5.22 -3.33 -7.17
N HIS A 80 -5.98 -3.62 -8.23
CA HIS A 80 -6.05 -2.76 -9.42
C HIS A 80 -6.89 -1.51 -9.13
N ARG A 81 -6.21 -0.39 -8.87
CA ARG A 81 -6.79 0.90 -8.46
C ARG A 81 -6.81 1.95 -9.57
N GLY A 82 -6.61 1.54 -10.82
CA GLY A 82 -6.66 2.42 -11.99
C GLY A 82 -6.93 1.68 -13.27
N THR A 83 -7.33 2.44 -14.30
CA THR A 83 -7.45 2.02 -15.70
C THR A 83 -6.57 2.94 -16.58
N PRO A 84 -6.36 2.63 -17.87
CA PRO A 84 -5.67 3.55 -18.78
C PRO A 84 -6.30 4.94 -18.85
N GLU A 85 -7.64 5.02 -18.76
CA GLU A 85 -8.42 6.28 -18.81
C GLU A 85 -8.44 7.03 -17.47
N ALA A 86 -8.37 6.27 -16.36
CA ALA A 86 -8.35 6.79 -15.00
C ALA A 86 -7.22 6.10 -14.20
N PRO A 87 -5.95 6.43 -14.48
CA PRO A 87 -4.80 5.79 -13.85
C PRO A 87 -4.78 6.05 -12.34
N GLY A 88 -4.40 5.02 -11.60
CA GLY A 88 -4.20 5.11 -10.16
C GLY A 88 -2.72 5.21 -9.77
N ARG A 89 -2.47 5.31 -8.48
CA ARG A 89 -1.16 5.22 -7.84
C ARG A 89 -1.21 4.18 -6.73
N VAL A 90 -0.22 3.32 -6.71
CA VAL A 90 -0.02 2.38 -5.60
C VAL A 90 1.40 2.52 -5.07
N VAL A 91 1.63 1.98 -3.88
CA VAL A 91 2.95 2.10 -3.25
C VAL A 91 3.97 1.16 -3.86
N THR A 92 5.20 1.65 -3.94
CA THR A 92 6.40 0.83 -4.02
C THR A 92 7.38 1.24 -2.93
N VAL A 93 8.40 0.44 -2.69
CA VAL A 93 9.57 0.82 -1.91
C VAL A 93 10.75 0.98 -2.86
N ILE A 94 11.59 1.96 -2.56
CA ILE A 94 12.73 2.35 -3.39
C ILE A 94 13.96 2.23 -2.51
N GLU A 95 15.02 1.59 -3.01
CA GLU A 95 16.28 1.54 -2.30
C GLU A 95 16.80 2.96 -2.02
N ARG A 96 17.16 3.24 -0.78
CA ARG A 96 17.50 4.59 -0.32
C ARG A 96 18.63 5.22 -1.13
N GLY A 97 19.70 4.48 -1.39
CA GLY A 97 20.84 4.99 -2.16
C GLY A 97 20.45 5.41 -3.57
N PHE A 98 19.49 4.74 -4.19
CA PHE A 98 18.94 5.17 -5.47
C PHE A 98 17.96 6.33 -5.30
N TRP A 99 17.06 6.27 -4.30
CA TRP A 99 16.09 7.34 -4.03
C TRP A 99 16.78 8.70 -3.78
N GLU A 100 17.92 8.73 -3.10
CA GLU A 100 18.70 9.95 -2.84
C GLU A 100 19.25 10.59 -4.13
N THR A 101 19.26 9.87 -5.25
CA THR A 101 19.59 10.41 -6.58
C THR A 101 18.41 11.01 -7.32
N LEU A 102 17.19 10.87 -6.78
CA LEU A 102 15.96 11.31 -7.41
C LEU A 102 15.50 12.65 -6.80
N ASP A 103 14.86 13.49 -7.64
CA ASP A 103 14.09 14.63 -7.16
C ASP A 103 12.81 14.12 -6.48
N ASP A 104 12.74 14.30 -5.16
CA ASP A 104 11.57 13.97 -4.34
C ASP A 104 11.13 15.20 -3.54
N PRO A 105 10.00 15.82 -3.88
CA PRO A 105 9.46 16.95 -3.13
C PRO A 105 9.12 16.62 -1.67
N HIS A 106 8.92 15.34 -1.34
CA HIS A 106 8.69 14.84 0.01
C HIS A 106 9.97 14.43 0.76
N ALA A 107 11.16 14.64 0.18
CA ALA A 107 12.41 14.25 0.82
C ALA A 107 12.57 14.82 2.24
N HIS A 108 12.05 16.04 2.47
CA HIS A 108 12.10 16.71 3.77
C HIS A 108 11.25 16.02 4.87
N LEU A 109 10.33 15.13 4.49
CA LEU A 109 9.52 14.35 5.43
C LEU A 109 10.21 13.05 5.88
N GLU A 110 11.29 12.64 5.19
CA GLU A 110 12.01 11.43 5.53
C GLU A 110 13.00 11.65 6.67
N SER A 111 12.96 10.74 7.64
CA SER A 111 13.97 10.71 8.67
C SER A 111 15.28 10.08 8.19
N SER A 112 16.40 10.39 8.84
CA SER A 112 17.70 9.76 8.57
C SER A 112 17.70 8.24 8.83
N ALA A 113 16.79 7.75 9.69
CA ALA A 113 16.55 6.34 9.97
C ALA A 113 15.36 5.83 9.14
N ALA A 114 15.48 5.87 7.81
CA ALA A 114 14.41 5.44 6.91
C ALA A 114 14.05 3.98 7.15
N ARG A 115 12.90 3.77 7.76
CA ARG A 115 12.31 2.47 8.03
C ARG A 115 10.99 2.38 7.29
N VAL A 116 10.84 1.34 6.50
CA VAL A 116 9.56 1.02 5.89
C VAL A 116 8.83 0.03 6.79
N TRP A 117 7.81 0.52 7.48
CA TRP A 117 6.96 -0.27 8.35
C TRP A 117 6.00 -1.18 7.57
N GLY A 118 5.75 -2.37 8.11
CA GLY A 118 4.87 -3.36 7.50
C GLY A 118 4.64 -4.56 8.42
N ALA A 119 4.24 -5.66 7.81
CA ALA A 119 4.05 -6.93 8.49
C ALA A 119 4.73 -8.06 7.72
N ALA A 120 5.44 -8.92 8.43
CA ALA A 120 5.95 -10.18 7.89
C ALA A 120 4.97 -11.31 8.17
N TYR A 121 4.80 -12.18 7.20
CA TYR A 121 3.90 -13.33 7.23
C TYR A 121 4.71 -14.61 7.06
N HIS A 122 4.58 -15.53 8.01
CA HIS A 122 5.15 -16.86 7.93
C HIS A 122 4.18 -17.80 7.22
N ILE A 123 4.66 -18.49 6.21
CA ILE A 123 3.92 -19.50 5.44
C ILE A 123 4.62 -20.84 5.64
N PRO A 124 3.95 -21.85 6.21
CA PRO A 124 4.53 -23.18 6.37
C PRO A 124 4.95 -23.80 5.04
N ALA A 125 5.99 -24.63 5.05
CA ALA A 125 6.55 -25.31 3.88
C ALA A 125 5.49 -26.05 3.04
N SER A 126 4.45 -26.58 3.68
CA SER A 126 3.33 -27.28 3.01
C SER A 126 2.53 -26.39 2.05
N HIS A 127 2.58 -25.06 2.20
CA HIS A 127 1.85 -24.08 1.41
C HIS A 127 2.76 -23.06 0.71
N ALA A 128 4.07 -23.11 0.95
CA ALA A 128 5.00 -22.09 0.49
C ALA A 128 5.03 -21.95 -1.03
N GLU A 129 4.95 -23.05 -1.77
CA GLU A 129 4.94 -23.03 -3.24
C GLU A 129 3.62 -22.45 -3.79
N GLU A 130 2.49 -22.91 -3.26
CA GLU A 130 1.17 -22.39 -3.63
C GLU A 130 1.04 -20.88 -3.39
N VAL A 131 1.54 -20.42 -2.24
CA VAL A 131 1.50 -19.00 -1.87
C VAL A 131 2.47 -18.17 -2.71
N HIS A 132 3.65 -18.70 -3.02
CA HIS A 132 4.58 -18.04 -3.93
C HIS A 132 3.95 -17.82 -5.31
N ASP A 133 3.39 -18.87 -5.91
CA ASP A 133 2.73 -18.79 -7.22
C ASP A 133 1.53 -17.81 -7.18
N TYR A 134 0.73 -17.85 -6.10
CA TYR A 134 -0.36 -16.90 -5.88
C TYR A 134 0.13 -15.45 -5.84
N LEU A 135 1.28 -15.18 -5.19
CA LEU A 135 1.83 -13.84 -5.07
C LEU A 135 2.44 -13.37 -6.39
N ASP A 136 3.09 -14.25 -7.14
CA ASP A 136 3.60 -13.94 -8.47
C ASP A 136 2.45 -13.54 -9.42
N ASP A 137 1.34 -14.25 -9.38
CA ASP A 137 0.13 -13.91 -10.13
C ASP A 137 -0.54 -12.61 -9.65
N ARG A 138 -0.42 -12.28 -8.38
CA ARG A 138 -1.01 -11.09 -7.78
C ARG A 138 -0.21 -9.82 -8.09
N GLU A 139 1.13 -9.90 -8.09
CA GLU A 139 2.04 -8.77 -8.20
C GLU A 139 2.59 -8.60 -9.64
N ILE A 140 1.77 -8.99 -10.64
CA ILE A 140 2.14 -9.02 -12.07
C ILE A 140 2.47 -7.66 -12.70
N ASP A 141 2.13 -6.56 -12.06
CA ASP A 141 2.29 -5.19 -12.61
C ASP A 141 3.76 -4.69 -12.61
N GLY A 142 4.71 -5.59 -12.91
CA GLY A 142 6.12 -5.25 -13.06
C GLY A 142 6.88 -5.15 -11.73
N TYR A 143 6.33 -5.73 -10.67
CA TYR A 143 7.07 -5.94 -9.44
C TYR A 143 8.08 -7.07 -9.61
N THR A 144 9.22 -6.96 -8.94
CA THR A 144 10.26 -7.98 -8.89
C THR A 144 10.44 -8.47 -7.45
N VAL A 145 10.81 -9.75 -7.32
CA VAL A 145 11.05 -10.37 -6.02
C VAL A 145 12.44 -10.00 -5.50
N HIS A 146 12.49 -9.54 -4.25
CA HIS A 146 13.71 -9.24 -3.50
C HIS A 146 13.71 -9.95 -2.16
N TYR A 147 14.89 -10.10 -1.58
CA TYR A 147 15.06 -10.70 -0.26
C TYR A 147 15.81 -9.72 0.63
N THR A 148 15.22 -9.35 1.77
CA THR A 148 15.78 -8.33 2.65
C THR A 148 15.61 -8.71 4.12
N PRO A 149 16.51 -8.28 5.01
CA PRO A 149 16.31 -8.42 6.44
C PRO A 149 15.08 -7.63 6.91
N PHE A 150 14.20 -8.31 7.62
CA PHE A 150 13.07 -7.74 8.33
C PHE A 150 13.39 -7.70 9.82
N HIS A 151 13.09 -6.60 10.47
CA HIS A 151 13.30 -6.36 11.89
C HIS A 151 11.98 -6.41 12.63
N PRO A 152 11.69 -7.52 13.35
CA PRO A 152 10.47 -7.63 14.14
C PRO A 152 10.49 -6.66 15.32
N ILE A 153 9.32 -6.08 15.64
CA ILE A 153 9.13 -5.38 16.91
C ILE A 153 8.52 -6.36 17.91
N SER A 154 9.18 -6.53 19.06
CA SER A 154 8.57 -7.24 20.18
C SER A 154 7.40 -6.40 20.67
N ALA A 155 6.21 -6.99 20.73
CA ALA A 155 5.11 -6.39 21.47
C ALA A 155 5.56 -6.23 22.92
N VAL A 156 5.93 -5.02 23.32
CA VAL A 156 6.09 -4.70 24.73
C VAL A 156 4.73 -4.94 25.36
N SER A 157 4.66 -5.98 26.18
CA SER A 157 3.45 -6.36 26.92
C SER A 157 2.87 -5.14 27.63
N ALA A 158 1.77 -4.65 27.10
CA ALA A 158 0.89 -3.74 27.83
C ALA A 158 0.16 -4.58 28.90
N SER A 159 0.90 -5.02 29.91
CA SER A 159 0.37 -5.70 31.08
C SER A 159 1.23 -5.37 32.29
N THR A 160 0.68 -4.60 33.11
CA THR A 160 0.74 -4.43 34.56
C THR A 160 0.96 -2.98 34.98
N VAL A 161 -0.12 -2.20 34.96
CA VAL A 161 -0.30 -1.21 36.00
C VAL A 161 -0.82 -1.97 37.22
N SER A 162 0.09 -2.61 37.95
CA SER A 162 -0.15 -3.01 39.32
C SER A 162 0.40 -1.92 40.23
N LYS A 163 -0.50 -1.32 41.00
CA LYS A 163 -0.17 -0.49 42.15
C LYS A 163 0.75 -1.23 43.10
N VAL A 164 1.93 -0.69 43.35
CA VAL A 164 2.74 -1.04 44.53
C VAL A 164 3.26 0.26 45.14
N PRO A 165 3.29 0.38 46.51
CA PRO A 165 3.56 1.63 47.19
C PRO A 165 5.06 1.97 47.18
N GLU A 166 5.31 3.30 47.32
CA GLU A 166 6.63 3.88 47.54
C GLU A 166 7.39 3.24 48.66
N THR A 167 8.65 2.85 48.39
CA THR A 167 9.70 2.86 49.40
C THR A 167 11.04 3.13 48.67
N GLU A 168 11.77 4.10 49.25
CA GLU A 168 13.05 4.63 48.78
C GLU A 168 14.14 3.56 48.62
N ALA A 169 15.00 3.68 47.64
CA ALA A 169 16.45 3.90 47.72
C ALA A 169 17.23 3.48 46.46
N ALA A 170 18.10 4.36 46.03
CA ALA A 170 19.36 4.24 45.30
C ALA A 170 19.37 4.02 43.76
N PRO A 171 20.23 4.74 43.02
CA PRO A 171 20.25 4.83 41.58
C PRO A 171 21.06 3.68 40.97
N GLN A 172 20.42 2.84 40.20
CA GLN A 172 21.11 1.95 39.26
C GLN A 172 20.70 2.35 37.85
N THR A 173 21.58 3.08 37.18
CA THR A 173 21.65 3.29 35.75
C THR A 173 21.85 1.96 35.05
N GLN A 174 20.78 1.34 34.61
CA GLN A 174 20.80 0.39 33.50
C GLN A 174 19.57 0.66 32.64
N SER A 175 19.80 1.32 31.50
CA SER A 175 18.82 1.34 30.42
C SER A 175 18.42 -0.11 30.08
N PRO A 176 17.12 -0.43 29.98
CA PRO A 176 16.72 -1.75 29.51
C PRO A 176 17.17 -1.84 28.05
N SER A 177 18.21 -2.64 27.80
CA SER A 177 18.59 -3.11 26.48
C SER A 177 17.35 -3.80 25.90
N GLN A 178 16.68 -3.14 24.95
CA GLN A 178 15.65 -3.79 24.14
C GLN A 178 16.34 -4.95 23.42
N ALA A 179 16.06 -6.15 23.81
CA ALA A 179 16.49 -7.34 23.10
C ALA A 179 15.80 -7.31 21.72
N HIS A 180 16.48 -6.76 20.71
CA HIS A 180 16.04 -6.85 19.34
C HIS A 180 16.10 -8.33 18.93
N ALA A 181 14.96 -8.89 18.54
CA ALA A 181 14.94 -10.22 17.93
C ALA A 181 15.84 -10.19 16.67
N ALA A 182 16.45 -11.33 16.37
CA ALA A 182 17.30 -11.43 15.18
C ALA A 182 16.49 -11.09 13.92
N PRO A 183 17.08 -10.42 12.93
CA PRO A 183 16.42 -10.15 11.67
C PRO A 183 16.00 -11.45 10.96
N ILE A 184 14.84 -11.41 10.33
CA ILE A 184 14.29 -12.51 9.54
C ILE A 184 14.43 -12.16 8.06
N THR A 185 14.99 -13.03 7.24
CA THR A 185 14.98 -12.83 5.78
C THR A 185 13.55 -12.93 5.27
N CYS A 186 13.06 -11.92 4.58
CA CYS A 186 11.73 -11.90 3.97
C CYS A 186 11.81 -11.67 2.46
N MET A 187 10.91 -12.33 1.74
CA MET A 187 10.60 -12.05 0.35
C MET A 187 9.75 -10.77 0.27
N VAL A 188 10.11 -9.88 -0.64
CA VAL A 188 9.44 -8.59 -0.85
C VAL A 188 9.24 -8.33 -2.34
N TYR A 189 8.05 -7.92 -2.75
CA TYR A 189 7.76 -7.48 -4.11
C TYR A 189 8.03 -5.99 -4.25
N ILE A 190 8.89 -5.58 -5.17
CA ILE A 190 9.33 -4.18 -5.35
C ILE A 190 9.13 -3.75 -6.79
N GLY A 191 8.42 -2.63 -6.98
CA GLY A 191 8.33 -1.94 -8.28
C GLY A 191 9.61 -1.16 -8.54
N GLN A 192 10.52 -1.76 -9.29
CA GLN A 192 11.84 -1.21 -9.60
C GLN A 192 11.76 0.05 -10.47
N PRO A 193 12.75 0.96 -10.40
CA PRO A 193 12.84 2.11 -11.30
C PRO A 193 12.93 1.78 -12.79
N THR A 194 13.37 0.56 -13.11
CA THR A 194 13.38 0.02 -14.48
C THR A 194 12.00 -0.41 -14.98
N ASN A 195 11.03 -0.60 -14.08
CA ASN A 195 9.66 -0.92 -14.42
C ASN A 195 9.03 0.22 -15.25
N PRO A 196 8.38 -0.04 -16.39
CA PRO A 196 7.66 0.97 -17.17
C PRO A 196 6.60 1.74 -16.38
N GLN A 197 6.04 1.13 -15.34
CA GLN A 197 5.00 1.74 -14.49
C GLN A 197 5.58 2.61 -13.37
N PHE A 198 6.90 2.61 -13.17
CA PHE A 198 7.55 3.50 -12.21
C PHE A 198 7.46 4.96 -12.67
N LEU A 199 7.04 5.84 -11.79
CA LEU A 199 6.87 7.26 -12.06
C LEU A 199 8.23 7.97 -12.20
N ARG A 200 8.75 8.03 -13.43
CA ARG A 200 10.08 8.59 -13.73
C ARG A 200 10.10 10.11 -13.81
N ASP A 201 9.02 10.71 -14.30
CA ASP A 201 8.92 12.15 -14.47
C ASP A 201 8.86 12.87 -13.11
N PRO A 202 9.87 13.71 -12.75
CA PRO A 202 9.89 14.44 -11.49
C PRO A 202 8.68 15.35 -11.31
N ALA A 203 8.21 16.01 -12.36
CA ALA A 203 7.06 16.91 -12.32
C ALA A 203 5.78 16.18 -11.87
N ARG A 204 5.67 14.88 -12.14
CA ARG A 204 4.52 14.06 -11.74
C ARG A 204 4.67 13.43 -10.36
N ARG A 205 5.77 13.70 -9.65
CA ARG A 205 6.02 13.27 -8.27
C ARG A 205 5.59 14.30 -7.24
N GLU A 206 5.20 15.51 -7.70
CA GLU A 206 4.66 16.53 -6.81
C GLU A 206 3.50 15.95 -5.99
N PRO A 207 3.50 16.13 -4.66
CA PRO A 207 2.51 15.53 -3.79
C PRO A 207 1.07 15.88 -4.15
N GLN A 208 0.87 17.11 -4.65
CA GLN A 208 -0.44 17.56 -5.10
C GLN A 208 -0.89 16.80 -6.36
N ASP A 209 0.01 16.63 -7.34
CA ASP A 209 -0.25 15.88 -8.57
C ASP A 209 -0.59 14.40 -8.28
N VAL A 210 0.18 13.79 -7.38
CA VAL A 210 -0.08 12.42 -6.91
C VAL A 210 -1.45 12.32 -6.23
N ALA A 211 -1.80 13.28 -5.36
CA ALA A 211 -3.09 13.31 -4.67
C ALA A 211 -4.27 13.50 -5.64
N GLU A 212 -4.13 14.35 -6.66
CA GLU A 212 -5.15 14.55 -7.70
C GLU A 212 -5.35 13.29 -8.56
N VAL A 213 -4.29 12.56 -8.88
CA VAL A 213 -4.42 11.29 -9.58
C VAL A 213 -5.11 10.25 -8.69
N ILE A 214 -4.76 10.18 -7.40
CA ILE A 214 -5.39 9.26 -6.45
C ILE A 214 -6.88 9.60 -6.27
N SER A 215 -7.26 10.87 -6.18
CA SER A 215 -8.67 11.28 -5.99
C SER A 215 -9.58 10.82 -7.13
N ARG A 216 -9.05 10.81 -8.36
CA ARG A 216 -9.80 10.45 -9.57
C ARG A 216 -9.64 8.99 -9.99
N GLY A 217 -8.58 8.32 -9.49
CA GLY A 217 -8.24 6.95 -9.87
C GLY A 217 -9.32 5.95 -9.47
N ARG A 218 -9.68 5.07 -10.39
CA ARG A 218 -10.62 3.98 -10.14
C ARG A 218 -10.31 2.78 -11.00
N GLY A 219 -10.19 1.62 -10.37
CA GLY A 219 -9.95 0.34 -11.03
C GLY A 219 -10.98 -0.71 -10.63
N GLN A 220 -10.70 -1.96 -10.96
CA GLN A 220 -11.58 -3.09 -10.62
C GLN A 220 -11.74 -3.29 -9.11
N SER A 221 -10.72 -3.00 -8.33
CA SER A 221 -10.71 -3.14 -6.88
C SER A 221 -11.32 -1.94 -6.14
N GLY A 222 -11.92 -0.97 -6.86
CA GLY A 222 -12.56 0.21 -6.29
C GLY A 222 -11.78 1.50 -6.51
N LYS A 223 -12.11 2.52 -5.72
CA LYS A 223 -11.46 3.84 -5.78
C LYS A 223 -10.02 3.77 -5.30
N ASN A 224 -9.15 4.58 -5.89
CA ASN A 224 -7.76 4.66 -5.45
C ASN A 224 -7.63 5.37 -4.08
N THR A 225 -8.57 6.25 -3.73
CA THR A 225 -8.65 6.87 -2.41
C THR A 225 -8.83 5.82 -1.30
N GLU A 226 -9.63 4.77 -1.53
CA GLU A 226 -9.80 3.67 -0.58
C GLU A 226 -8.49 2.94 -0.29
N TYR A 227 -7.65 2.72 -1.30
CA TYR A 227 -6.33 2.12 -1.13
C TYR A 227 -5.44 2.96 -0.21
N LEU A 228 -5.41 4.28 -0.44
CA LEU A 228 -4.63 5.22 0.36
C LEU A 228 -5.09 5.22 1.83
N TYR A 229 -6.41 5.30 2.07
CA TYR A 229 -6.98 5.32 3.42
C TYR A 229 -6.80 3.98 4.15
N LEU A 230 -6.92 2.86 3.43
CA LEU A 230 -6.64 1.54 3.99
C LEU A 230 -5.18 1.38 4.38
N LEU A 231 -4.25 1.95 3.59
CA LEU A 231 -2.83 1.91 3.94
C LEU A 231 -2.53 2.74 5.19
N GLU A 232 -3.04 3.97 5.29
CA GLU A 232 -2.88 4.80 6.48
C GLU A 232 -3.36 4.05 7.73
N LYS A 233 -4.62 3.57 7.69
CA LYS A 233 -5.22 2.82 8.79
C LYS A 233 -4.46 1.54 9.14
N ALA A 234 -3.95 0.83 8.14
CA ALA A 234 -3.19 -0.39 8.35
C ALA A 234 -1.84 -0.11 9.02
N LEU A 235 -1.17 0.98 8.65
CA LEU A 235 0.08 1.43 9.28
C LEU A 235 -0.14 1.86 10.73
N GLU A 236 -1.20 2.63 11.01
CA GLU A 236 -1.59 2.98 12.39
C GLU A 236 -1.80 1.73 13.25
N GLY A 237 -2.44 0.71 12.68
CA GLY A 237 -2.70 -0.56 13.34
C GLY A 237 -1.47 -1.44 13.63
N LEU A 238 -0.29 -1.11 13.07
CA LEU A 238 0.96 -1.82 13.37
C LEU A 238 1.60 -1.43 14.71
N GLY A 239 1.24 -0.27 15.25
CA GLY A 239 1.72 0.23 16.53
C GLY A 239 2.55 1.52 16.44
N LEU A 240 3.15 1.90 17.56
CA LEU A 240 3.90 3.14 17.69
C LEU A 240 5.12 3.21 16.75
N GLY A 241 5.26 4.33 16.04
CA GLY A 241 6.35 4.59 15.11
C GLY A 241 6.13 4.05 13.69
N SER A 242 5.00 3.39 13.43
CA SER A 242 4.65 2.87 12.10
C SER A 242 4.03 3.91 11.15
N ALA A 243 3.72 5.12 11.65
CA ALA A 243 3.20 6.20 10.84
C ALA A 243 4.17 6.57 9.71
N ASP A 244 3.63 6.85 8.55
CA ASP A 244 4.37 7.21 7.35
C ASP A 244 3.95 8.62 6.91
N MET A 245 4.85 9.59 7.01
CA MET A 245 4.55 11.00 6.77
C MET A 245 4.17 11.27 5.31
N HIS A 246 4.72 10.52 4.35
CA HIS A 246 4.33 10.62 2.95
C HIS A 246 2.88 10.18 2.75
N VAL A 247 2.48 9.06 3.37
CA VAL A 247 1.10 8.56 3.33
C VAL A 247 0.14 9.55 3.98
N THR A 248 0.47 10.04 5.18
CA THR A 248 -0.35 10.99 5.94
C THR A 248 -0.55 12.32 5.19
N ASP A 249 0.51 12.87 4.55
CA ASP A 249 0.37 14.10 3.75
C ASP A 249 -0.51 13.87 2.52
N LEU A 250 -0.38 12.75 1.83
CA LEU A 250 -1.26 12.41 0.70
C LEU A 250 -2.72 12.27 1.13
N VAL A 251 -2.99 11.62 2.26
CA VAL A 251 -4.35 11.50 2.84
C VAL A 251 -4.94 12.89 3.09
N ARG A 252 -4.17 13.79 3.72
CA ARG A 252 -4.62 15.16 3.98
C ARG A 252 -4.98 15.90 2.69
N ARG A 253 -4.16 15.77 1.64
CA ARG A 253 -4.39 16.42 0.33
C ARG A 253 -5.62 15.85 -0.38
N VAL A 254 -5.75 14.52 -0.42
CA VAL A 254 -6.89 13.85 -1.05
C VAL A 254 -8.20 14.24 -0.35
N LYS A 255 -8.25 14.25 0.98
CA LYS A 255 -9.43 14.72 1.74
C LYS A 255 -9.78 16.18 1.43
N ALA A 256 -8.78 17.06 1.26
CA ALA A 256 -9.03 18.45 0.87
C ALA A 256 -9.63 18.57 -0.54
N ILE A 257 -9.17 17.73 -1.49
CA ILE A 257 -9.73 17.68 -2.85
C ILE A 257 -11.20 17.19 -2.79
N GLU A 258 -11.47 16.08 -2.11
CA GLU A 258 -12.82 15.52 -1.97
C GLU A 258 -13.79 16.54 -1.34
N SER A 259 -13.39 17.24 -0.27
CA SER A 259 -14.21 18.28 0.37
C SER A 259 -14.52 19.46 -0.56
N THR A 260 -13.57 19.86 -1.41
CA THR A 260 -13.79 20.93 -2.39
C THR A 260 -14.76 20.49 -3.49
N GLU A 261 -14.61 19.25 -3.97
CA GLU A 261 -15.51 18.70 -5.00
C GLU A 261 -16.94 18.54 -4.46
N GLU A 262 -17.13 18.10 -3.20
CA GLU A 262 -18.44 18.02 -2.54
C GLU A 262 -19.10 19.39 -2.42
N SER A 263 -18.39 20.41 -1.92
CA SER A 263 -18.92 21.78 -1.79
C SER A 263 -19.33 22.36 -3.15
N THR A 264 -18.51 22.16 -4.17
CA THR A 264 -18.82 22.65 -5.53
C THR A 264 -20.03 21.94 -6.13
N ALA A 265 -20.18 20.64 -5.86
CA ALA A 265 -21.35 19.86 -6.32
C ALA A 265 -22.64 20.28 -5.61
N GLU A 266 -22.58 20.59 -4.30
CA GLU A 266 -23.70 21.10 -3.52
C GLU A 266 -24.14 22.50 -4.00
N GLU A 267 -23.20 23.41 -4.23
CA GLU A 267 -23.47 24.73 -4.80
C GLU A 267 -24.15 24.64 -6.17
N ALA A 268 -23.61 23.79 -7.07
CA ALA A 268 -24.19 23.58 -8.39
C ALA A 268 -25.57 22.89 -8.35
N ALA A 269 -25.86 22.08 -7.34
CA ALA A 269 -27.17 21.50 -7.11
C ALA A 269 -28.18 22.56 -6.63
N ALA A 270 -27.77 23.41 -5.68
CA ALA A 270 -28.59 24.49 -5.16
C ALA A 270 -28.94 25.53 -6.27
N GLU A 271 -27.97 25.88 -7.13
CA GLU A 271 -28.22 26.76 -8.27
C GLU A 271 -29.24 26.18 -9.27
N ARG A 272 -29.16 24.87 -9.53
CA ARG A 272 -30.11 24.17 -10.41
C ARG A 272 -31.52 24.18 -9.83
N ASP A 273 -31.67 23.93 -8.53
CA ASP A 273 -32.97 23.92 -7.86
C ASP A 273 -33.60 25.31 -7.85
N VAL A 274 -32.84 26.40 -7.63
CA VAL A 274 -33.29 27.77 -7.70
C VAL A 274 -33.75 28.10 -9.13
N LYS A 275 -32.98 27.75 -10.16
CA LYS A 275 -33.33 27.99 -11.57
C LYS A 275 -34.62 27.26 -11.95
N GLN A 276 -34.76 25.97 -11.55
CA GLN A 276 -35.96 25.19 -11.84
C GLN A 276 -37.21 25.75 -11.15
N SER A 277 -37.07 26.23 -9.91
CA SER A 277 -38.13 26.90 -9.17
C SER A 277 -38.59 28.22 -9.86
N LEU A 278 -37.64 29.02 -10.33
CA LEU A 278 -37.95 30.25 -11.08
C LEU A 278 -38.65 29.97 -12.41
N GLU A 279 -38.20 28.99 -13.16
CA GLU A 279 -38.82 28.57 -14.41
C GLU A 279 -40.27 28.05 -14.20
N ALA A 280 -40.48 27.26 -13.13
CA ALA A 280 -41.81 26.79 -12.78
C ALA A 280 -42.77 27.92 -12.38
N SER A 281 -42.27 28.88 -11.56
CA SER A 281 -43.03 30.06 -11.16
C SER A 281 -43.38 30.94 -12.37
N TRP A 282 -42.45 31.14 -13.30
CA TRP A 282 -42.65 31.88 -14.52
C TRP A 282 -43.68 31.21 -15.43
N ALA A 283 -43.63 29.89 -15.60
CA ALA A 283 -44.59 29.11 -16.40
C ALA A 283 -45.99 29.14 -15.80
N GLU A 284 -46.13 29.19 -14.50
CA GLU A 284 -47.41 29.31 -13.81
C GLU A 284 -48.01 30.71 -13.96
N ALA A 285 -47.19 31.76 -13.82
CA ALA A 285 -47.62 33.13 -13.99
C ALA A 285 -48.08 33.50 -15.44
N HIS A 286 -47.58 32.73 -16.42
CA HIS A 286 -47.93 32.96 -17.85
C HIS A 286 -48.96 31.99 -18.41
N ARG A 287 -49.57 31.15 -17.58
CA ARG A 287 -50.69 30.28 -17.94
C ARG A 287 -51.93 31.17 -18.15
N GLN A 288 -52.23 31.62 -19.38
CA GLN A 288 -53.47 32.35 -19.70
C GLN A 288 -54.68 31.47 -19.41
N PRO A 289 -55.70 31.99 -18.73
CA PRO A 289 -57.00 31.32 -18.66
C PRO A 289 -57.60 31.28 -20.06
N SER A 290 -57.88 30.08 -20.57
CA SER A 290 -58.70 29.91 -21.78
C SER A 290 -60.03 30.64 -21.58
N LYS A 291 -60.27 31.64 -22.42
CA LYS A 291 -61.61 32.26 -22.50
C LYS A 291 -62.61 31.21 -22.93
N ILE A 292 -63.52 30.92 -22.06
CA ILE A 292 -64.74 30.20 -22.35
C ILE A 292 -65.67 31.24 -22.97
N GLU A 293 -66.00 31.10 -24.26
CA GLU A 293 -67.21 31.62 -24.88
C GLU A 293 -68.26 30.54 -24.88
#